data_93e3d5eeab22c81cb6195b8c844e2960
#
_entry.id   93e3d5eeab22c81cb6195b8c844e2960
#
_cell.length_a   1.000
_cell.length_b   1.000
_cell.length_c   1.000
_cell.angle_alpha   90.00
_cell.angle_beta   90.00
_cell.angle_gamma   90.00
#
_symmetry.space_group_name_H-M   'P 1'
#
loop_
_entity.id
_entity.type
_entity.pdbx_description
1 polymer ?
#
loop_
_entity_poly.entity_id
_entity_poly.type
_entity_poly.pdbx_seq_one_letter_code
_entity_poly.pdbx_strand_id
1 'polypeptide(L)'
;MNEQATQESIALYNEIFRWTCTHRQSLGDDTTKYIREHVEKARTDPFGYFYLLAKLHKTPISTRPVCSDCASLPHSIGKWVDKQLQPIVRDQHTYFKDSFELKHLLESLDTLPPNACLFTYDAVSMYTNINTEDCLQRLETFLSSQATIEKYPHLSPRALIEALHIVMNNNRMKFGNMLVRQHKGIAMGMAPAPSIANLFVAIYEDTHITTFPPTSLHFLRRFIDNGLGIWLRDPNKQQDNANWELFQSTVNGMGLQWEFSSRSSDVTFMDLNIHLQRGRLFTSLYAKPMALHLYIPPTSCHAPGIATGLVFGHFYRIYQLCSHQHDVEHEMYIFFKRLLDRGYSLSQLAPLLLAAESQGRDRIEASRALHQSPQTGSRIRNDSSRTQTFFHTQYHPINPPSREIQKIWRTHIMSPPERPQFNQLTNREGYPITINKLTVAFSRAPNLGNLLSCRKLHVNLEDYTDKPLPQHRLNDNVEDDDTD
;
A
#
# COMPACT_ATOMS: atom_id res chain seq x y z
N MET A 1 16.20 0.96 29.09
CA MET A 1 15.45 2.25 29.03
C MET A 1 15.84 3.06 30.23
N ASN A 2 15.99 4.38 30.11
CA ASN A 2 16.17 5.24 31.26
C ASN A 2 14.84 5.39 32.03
N GLU A 3 14.89 5.88 33.26
CA GLU A 3 13.73 6.00 34.14
C GLU A 3 12.59 6.84 33.51
N GLN A 4 12.93 7.92 32.79
CA GLN A 4 11.98 8.77 32.08
C GLN A 4 11.22 7.99 31.00
N ALA A 5 11.90 7.19 30.16
CA ALA A 5 11.26 6.38 29.14
C ALA A 5 10.31 5.33 29.74
N THR A 6 10.65 4.79 30.90
CA THR A 6 9.78 3.86 31.63
C THR A 6 8.52 4.55 32.13
N GLN A 7 8.64 5.73 32.74
CA GLN A 7 7.49 6.52 33.20
C GLN A 7 6.56 6.91 32.05
N GLU A 8 7.14 7.37 30.92
CA GLU A 8 6.37 7.72 29.72
C GLU A 8 5.62 6.52 29.13
N SER A 9 6.23 5.34 29.10
CA SER A 9 5.57 4.12 28.62
C SER A 9 4.40 3.68 29.52
N ILE A 10 4.54 3.82 30.81
CA ILE A 10 3.47 3.53 31.79
C ILE A 10 2.33 4.54 31.63
N ALA A 11 2.64 5.83 31.46
CA ALA A 11 1.63 6.86 31.25
C ALA A 11 0.81 6.57 29.99
N LEU A 12 1.48 6.28 28.87
CA LEU A 12 0.83 5.94 27.61
C LEU A 12 -0.01 4.66 27.72
N TYR A 13 0.51 3.62 28.36
CA TYR A 13 -0.25 2.40 28.62
C TYR A 13 -1.55 2.71 29.37
N ASN A 14 -1.48 3.49 30.45
CA ASN A 14 -2.64 3.88 31.25
C ASN A 14 -3.63 4.76 30.48
N GLU A 15 -3.14 5.64 29.61
CA GLU A 15 -3.97 6.46 28.71
C GLU A 15 -4.76 5.58 27.75
N ILE A 16 -4.10 4.65 27.05
CA ILE A 16 -4.73 3.70 26.15
C ILE A 16 -5.76 2.82 26.89
N PHE A 17 -5.39 2.33 28.07
CA PHE A 17 -6.29 1.49 28.87
C PHE A 17 -7.55 2.26 29.27
N ARG A 18 -7.41 3.50 29.76
CA ARG A 18 -8.56 4.36 30.09
C ARG A 18 -9.44 4.62 28.88
N TRP A 19 -8.85 4.95 27.74
CA TRP A 19 -9.57 5.17 26.49
C TRP A 19 -10.38 3.92 26.08
N THR A 20 -9.81 2.71 26.17
CA THR A 20 -10.54 1.47 25.88
C THR A 20 -11.67 1.19 26.85
N CYS A 21 -11.57 1.62 28.12
CA CYS A 21 -12.65 1.51 29.10
C CYS A 21 -13.79 2.48 28.79
N THR A 22 -13.43 3.75 28.51
CA THR A 22 -14.39 4.83 28.23
C THR A 22 -15.20 4.54 26.97
N HIS A 23 -14.58 3.99 25.93
CA HIS A 23 -15.19 3.80 24.61
C HIS A 23 -15.57 2.35 24.32
N ARG A 24 -15.61 1.47 25.32
CA ARG A 24 -15.90 0.04 25.13
C ARG A 24 -17.16 -0.23 24.31
N GLN A 25 -18.23 0.52 24.56
CA GLN A 25 -19.50 0.36 23.87
C GLN A 25 -19.35 0.69 22.36
N SER A 26 -18.66 1.76 22.02
CA SER A 26 -18.41 2.17 20.63
C SER A 26 -17.43 1.26 19.90
N LEU A 27 -16.46 0.68 20.61
CA LEU A 27 -15.44 -0.22 20.08
C LEU A 27 -16.00 -1.62 19.83
N GLY A 28 -16.91 -2.07 20.67
CA GLY A 28 -17.32 -3.47 20.76
C GLY A 28 -16.30 -4.35 21.51
N ASP A 29 -16.76 -5.50 21.97
CA ASP A 29 -15.93 -6.37 22.83
C ASP A 29 -14.71 -6.95 22.11
N ASP A 30 -14.86 -7.38 20.86
CA ASP A 30 -13.75 -7.96 20.09
C ASP A 30 -12.63 -6.95 19.82
N THR A 31 -12.97 -5.73 19.42
CA THR A 31 -11.98 -4.66 19.20
C THR A 31 -11.30 -4.27 20.51
N THR A 32 -12.07 -4.12 21.58
CA THR A 32 -11.53 -3.80 22.90
C THR A 32 -10.56 -4.89 23.38
N LYS A 33 -10.92 -6.15 23.22
CA LYS A 33 -10.07 -7.31 23.56
C LYS A 33 -8.78 -7.29 22.73
N TYR A 34 -8.90 -7.12 21.40
CA TYR A 34 -7.75 -7.06 20.50
C TYR A 34 -6.76 -5.96 20.90
N ILE A 35 -7.26 -4.73 21.16
CA ILE A 35 -6.41 -3.60 21.55
C ILE A 35 -5.70 -3.90 22.87
N ARG A 36 -6.42 -4.37 23.87
CA ARG A 36 -5.86 -4.67 25.21
C ARG A 36 -4.80 -5.76 25.17
N GLU A 37 -5.06 -6.86 24.45
CA GLU A 37 -4.09 -7.95 24.30
C GLU A 37 -2.81 -7.47 23.58
N HIS A 38 -2.96 -6.61 22.58
CA HIS A 38 -1.81 -6.05 21.88
C HIS A 38 -1.00 -5.12 22.78
N VAL A 39 -1.67 -4.21 23.48
CA VAL A 39 -1.03 -3.23 24.38
C VAL A 39 -0.31 -3.96 25.52
N GLU A 40 -0.90 -5.03 26.07
CA GLU A 40 -0.24 -5.82 27.10
C GLU A 40 1.04 -6.51 26.57
N LYS A 41 1.01 -7.05 25.36
CA LYS A 41 2.21 -7.63 24.71
C LYS A 41 3.28 -6.57 24.43
N ALA A 42 2.86 -5.35 24.06
CA ALA A 42 3.77 -4.25 23.74
C ALA A 42 4.46 -3.63 24.97
N ARG A 43 4.04 -3.95 26.20
CA ARG A 43 4.67 -3.40 27.43
C ARG A 43 6.17 -3.69 27.54
N THR A 44 6.63 -4.81 27.02
CA THR A 44 8.04 -5.19 27.07
C THR A 44 8.91 -4.39 26.11
N ASP A 45 8.32 -3.93 25.00
CA ASP A 45 8.98 -3.11 23.98
C ASP A 45 8.00 -2.03 23.47
N PRO A 46 7.77 -0.95 24.25
CA PRO A 46 6.63 -0.06 24.08
C PRO A 46 6.76 0.93 22.91
N PHE A 47 7.96 1.11 22.38
CA PHE A 47 8.26 2.14 21.38
C PHE A 47 8.62 1.55 20.04
N GLY A 48 8.24 2.27 18.97
CA GLY A 48 8.64 1.94 17.61
C GLY A 48 10.15 2.16 17.34
N TYR A 49 10.55 1.93 16.10
CA TYR A 49 11.94 2.09 15.65
C TYR A 49 12.04 3.16 14.58
N PHE A 50 13.05 4.03 14.72
CA PHE A 50 13.39 5.02 13.72
C PHE A 50 14.53 4.51 12.84
N TYR A 51 14.40 4.67 11.53
CA TYR A 51 15.48 4.43 10.59
C TYR A 51 15.35 5.32 9.35
N LEU A 52 16.42 5.44 8.59
CA LEU A 52 16.51 6.25 7.39
C LEU A 52 16.59 5.36 6.15
N LEU A 53 15.74 5.65 5.15
CA LEU A 53 15.84 5.06 3.82
C LEU A 53 16.49 6.06 2.87
N ALA A 54 17.62 5.68 2.23
CA ALA A 54 18.29 6.52 1.25
C ALA A 54 17.47 6.63 -0.04
N LYS A 55 17.29 7.85 -0.55
CA LYS A 55 16.75 8.16 -1.86
C LYS A 55 17.89 8.28 -2.86
N LEU A 56 18.37 7.16 -3.39
CA LEU A 56 19.54 7.09 -4.26
C LEU A 56 19.36 7.82 -5.60
N HIS A 57 18.12 8.09 -6.00
CA HIS A 57 17.78 8.79 -7.25
C HIS A 57 17.80 10.32 -7.12
N LYS A 58 18.09 10.86 -5.95
CA LYS A 58 18.18 12.31 -5.72
C LYS A 58 19.65 12.76 -5.70
N THR A 59 19.92 13.94 -6.25
CA THR A 59 21.22 14.59 -6.20
C THR A 59 21.05 15.98 -5.58
N PRO A 60 21.59 16.24 -4.37
CA PRO A 60 22.33 15.30 -3.50
C PRO A 60 21.45 14.19 -2.95
N ILE A 61 22.07 13.07 -2.52
CA ILE A 61 21.36 11.96 -1.88
C ILE A 61 20.59 12.50 -0.67
N SER A 62 19.32 12.20 -0.62
CA SER A 62 18.45 12.53 0.51
C SER A 62 17.93 11.28 1.20
N THR A 63 17.33 11.44 2.37
CA THR A 63 16.79 10.33 3.14
C THR A 63 15.29 10.48 3.37
N ARG A 64 14.64 9.36 3.61
CA ARG A 64 13.25 9.31 4.10
C ARG A 64 13.29 8.80 5.54
N PRO A 65 12.85 9.58 6.53
CA PRO A 65 12.69 9.12 7.90
C PRO A 65 11.51 8.14 7.97
N VAL A 66 11.75 6.95 8.51
CA VAL A 66 10.70 5.94 8.68
C VAL A 66 10.61 5.60 10.17
N CYS A 67 9.37 5.58 10.65
CA CYS A 67 9.02 5.24 12.01
C CYS A 67 8.24 3.94 12.00
N SER A 68 8.93 2.82 12.20
CA SER A 68 8.22 1.54 12.33
C SER A 68 7.52 1.50 13.68
N ASP A 69 6.20 1.56 13.69
CA ASP A 69 5.38 1.45 14.91
C ASP A 69 4.93 0.02 15.20
N CYS A 70 5.32 -0.94 14.37
CA CYS A 70 4.97 -2.35 14.56
C CYS A 70 5.31 -2.82 15.97
N ALA A 71 4.33 -3.37 16.66
CA ALA A 71 4.43 -3.82 18.05
C ALA A 71 4.60 -2.71 19.12
N SER A 72 4.56 -1.42 18.77
CA SER A 72 4.52 -0.33 19.74
C SER A 72 3.16 -0.25 20.45
N LEU A 73 3.12 0.45 21.60
CA LEU A 73 1.86 0.63 22.37
C LEU A 73 0.71 1.20 21.54
N PRO A 74 0.89 2.30 20.74
CA PRO A 74 -0.21 2.90 19.98
C PRO A 74 -0.57 2.14 18.69
N HIS A 75 0.18 1.12 18.28
CA HIS A 75 -0.02 0.42 17.00
C HIS A 75 -1.45 -0.11 16.79
N SER A 76 -2.03 -0.77 17.79
CA SER A 76 -3.37 -1.34 17.67
C SER A 76 -4.47 -0.28 17.58
N ILE A 77 -4.31 0.83 18.30
CA ILE A 77 -5.19 2.00 18.16
C ILE A 77 -5.02 2.60 16.77
N GLY A 78 -3.78 2.77 16.28
CA GLY A 78 -3.49 3.27 14.95
C GLY A 78 -4.19 2.46 13.87
N LYS A 79 -4.18 1.14 13.95
CA LYS A 79 -4.93 0.26 13.04
C LYS A 79 -6.43 0.47 13.12
N TRP A 80 -6.97 0.66 14.32
CA TRP A 80 -8.38 0.94 14.48
C TRP A 80 -8.74 2.30 13.87
N VAL A 81 -7.96 3.35 14.15
CA VAL A 81 -8.12 4.67 13.54
C VAL A 81 -8.12 4.59 12.03
N ASP A 82 -7.13 3.92 11.42
CA ASP A 82 -7.06 3.75 9.97
C ASP A 82 -8.32 3.09 9.41
N LYS A 83 -8.78 2.02 10.05
CA LYS A 83 -10.02 1.33 9.66
C LYS A 83 -11.25 2.24 9.69
N GLN A 84 -11.33 3.16 10.66
CA GLN A 84 -12.43 4.12 10.74
C GLN A 84 -12.33 5.23 9.69
N LEU A 85 -11.11 5.71 9.40
CA LEU A 85 -10.88 6.79 8.43
C LEU A 85 -10.98 6.35 6.97
N GLN A 86 -10.62 5.10 6.64
CA GLN A 86 -10.58 4.61 5.25
C GLN A 86 -11.90 4.80 4.46
N PRO A 87 -13.11 4.54 5.00
CA PRO A 87 -14.36 4.82 4.29
C PRO A 87 -14.50 6.30 3.94
N ILE A 88 -14.13 7.18 4.88
CA ILE A 88 -14.20 8.64 4.69
C ILE A 88 -13.22 9.09 3.60
N VAL A 89 -11.99 8.54 3.61
CA VAL A 89 -10.98 8.82 2.59
C VAL A 89 -11.46 8.42 1.18
N ARG A 90 -12.09 7.24 1.07
CA ARG A 90 -12.58 6.73 -0.22
C ARG A 90 -13.71 7.56 -0.81
N ASP A 91 -14.46 8.25 0.04
CA ASP A 91 -15.58 9.10 -0.37
C ASP A 91 -15.14 10.53 -0.74
N GLN A 92 -13.85 10.87 -0.62
CA GLN A 92 -13.35 12.19 -0.98
C GLN A 92 -13.35 12.39 -2.49
N HIS A 93 -13.73 13.59 -2.93
CA HIS A 93 -13.91 13.91 -4.35
C HIS A 93 -12.62 13.72 -5.18
N THR A 94 -11.46 14.06 -4.63
CA THR A 94 -10.17 13.96 -5.33
C THR A 94 -9.52 12.58 -5.22
N TYR A 95 -10.01 11.72 -4.32
CA TYR A 95 -9.43 10.41 -4.05
C TYR A 95 -9.62 9.43 -5.22
N PHE A 96 -8.63 8.61 -5.44
CA PHE A 96 -8.71 7.36 -6.18
C PHE A 96 -7.77 6.32 -5.54
N LYS A 97 -8.08 5.04 -5.76
CA LYS A 97 -7.46 3.95 -5.03
C LYS A 97 -6.09 3.53 -5.61
N ASP A 98 -6.02 3.41 -6.94
CA ASP A 98 -4.86 2.86 -7.66
C ASP A 98 -4.87 3.28 -9.13
N SER A 99 -3.79 2.96 -9.86
CA SER A 99 -3.67 3.28 -11.28
C SER A 99 -4.75 2.65 -12.16
N PHE A 100 -5.35 1.54 -11.75
CA PHE A 100 -6.45 0.92 -12.49
C PHE A 100 -7.71 1.77 -12.44
N GLU A 101 -8.06 2.24 -11.24
CA GLU A 101 -9.18 3.15 -11.06
C GLU A 101 -8.94 4.48 -11.76
N LEU A 102 -7.72 5.03 -11.65
CA LEU A 102 -7.36 6.25 -12.35
C LEU A 102 -7.57 6.12 -13.86
N LYS A 103 -7.09 5.03 -14.47
CA LYS A 103 -7.29 4.78 -15.89
C LYS A 103 -8.76 4.75 -16.26
N HIS A 104 -9.58 4.06 -15.47
CA HIS A 104 -11.04 4.04 -15.68
C HIS A 104 -11.66 5.43 -15.61
N LEU A 105 -11.25 6.25 -14.63
CA LEU A 105 -11.71 7.63 -14.51
C LEU A 105 -11.32 8.46 -15.74
N LEU A 106 -10.09 8.30 -16.24
CA LEU A 106 -9.61 9.01 -17.44
C LEU A 106 -10.34 8.55 -18.71
N GLU A 107 -10.61 7.26 -18.85
CA GLU A 107 -11.35 6.69 -19.99
C GLU A 107 -12.84 7.02 -19.98
N SER A 108 -13.39 7.35 -18.79
CA SER A 108 -14.80 7.75 -18.65
C SER A 108 -15.07 9.22 -19.00
N LEU A 109 -14.01 10.02 -19.19
CA LEU A 109 -14.14 11.42 -19.57
C LEU A 109 -14.62 11.53 -21.03
N ASP A 110 -15.52 12.48 -21.26
CA ASP A 110 -15.91 12.87 -22.60
C ASP A 110 -14.71 13.41 -23.40
N THR A 111 -14.88 13.55 -24.71
CA THR A 111 -13.86 14.15 -25.56
C THR A 111 -13.52 15.56 -25.08
N LEU A 112 -12.27 15.74 -24.66
CA LEU A 112 -11.77 17.01 -24.16
C LEU A 112 -11.61 18.06 -25.26
N PRO A 113 -11.84 19.34 -24.95
CA PRO A 113 -11.69 20.40 -25.91
C PRO A 113 -10.22 20.60 -26.33
N PRO A 114 -9.95 21.24 -27.50
CA PRO A 114 -8.59 21.39 -28.04
C PRO A 114 -7.63 22.19 -27.15
N ASN A 115 -8.17 23.03 -26.25
CA ASN A 115 -7.38 23.82 -25.29
C ASN A 115 -7.07 23.08 -23.98
N ALA A 116 -7.45 21.80 -23.88
CA ALA A 116 -7.12 20.99 -22.70
C ALA A 116 -5.62 20.69 -22.64
N CYS A 117 -5.08 20.65 -21.43
CA CYS A 117 -3.72 20.19 -21.15
C CYS A 117 -3.67 19.49 -19.79
N LEU A 118 -2.67 18.64 -19.62
CA LEU A 118 -2.43 17.87 -18.41
C LEU A 118 -1.41 18.58 -17.53
N PHE A 119 -1.51 18.40 -16.23
CA PHE A 119 -0.48 18.78 -15.27
C PHE A 119 -0.46 17.80 -14.10
N THR A 120 0.69 17.71 -13.46
CA THR A 120 0.87 16.97 -12.20
C THR A 120 1.39 17.93 -11.13
N TYR A 121 1.15 17.61 -9.87
CA TYR A 121 1.69 18.33 -8.74
C TYR A 121 2.04 17.37 -7.61
N ASP A 122 3.11 17.67 -6.88
CA ASP A 122 3.68 16.81 -5.84
C ASP A 122 3.96 17.61 -4.57
N ALA A 123 3.55 17.09 -3.42
CA ALA A 123 3.77 17.75 -2.15
C ALA A 123 5.21 17.56 -1.65
N VAL A 124 5.89 18.65 -1.37
CA VAL A 124 7.26 18.62 -0.84
C VAL A 124 7.26 18.06 0.57
N SER A 125 7.74 16.83 0.72
CA SER A 125 7.91 16.17 2.02
C SER A 125 6.65 16.23 2.91
N MET A 126 5.49 15.92 2.35
CA MET A 126 4.16 16.04 2.98
C MET A 126 4.15 15.61 4.43
N TYR A 127 4.49 14.34 4.71
CA TYR A 127 4.38 13.77 6.05
C TYR A 127 5.17 14.50 7.14
N THR A 128 6.32 15.05 6.78
CA THR A 128 7.18 15.77 7.74
C THR A 128 6.81 17.26 7.87
N ASN A 129 6.09 17.81 6.89
CA ASN A 129 5.73 19.22 6.84
C ASN A 129 4.32 19.54 7.34
N ILE A 130 3.41 18.54 7.38
CA ILE A 130 2.09 18.72 8.01
C ILE A 130 2.29 19.21 9.47
N ASN A 131 1.65 20.32 9.83
CA ASN A 131 1.60 20.74 11.22
C ASN A 131 0.67 19.82 11.99
N THR A 132 1.19 19.16 13.02
CA THR A 132 0.45 18.12 13.80
C THR A 132 -0.78 18.72 14.49
N GLU A 133 -0.66 19.91 15.06
CA GLU A 133 -1.74 20.57 15.80
C GLU A 133 -2.84 21.05 14.85
N ASP A 134 -2.48 21.73 13.75
CA ASP A 134 -3.42 22.14 12.70
C ASP A 134 -4.14 20.93 12.08
N CYS A 135 -3.41 19.84 11.86
CA CYS A 135 -3.98 18.60 11.35
C CYS A 135 -5.04 18.01 12.29
N LEU A 136 -4.72 17.91 13.58
CA LEU A 136 -5.67 17.42 14.58
C LEU A 136 -6.90 18.34 14.67
N GLN A 137 -6.72 19.65 14.68
CA GLN A 137 -7.82 20.62 14.74
C GLN A 137 -8.76 20.52 13.52
N ARG A 138 -8.20 20.40 12.31
CA ARG A 138 -9.01 20.24 11.07
C ARG A 138 -9.78 18.91 11.09
N LEU A 139 -9.13 17.81 11.47
CA LEU A 139 -9.78 16.51 11.57
C LEU A 139 -10.88 16.53 12.64
N GLU A 140 -10.64 17.11 13.80
CA GLU A 140 -11.61 17.24 14.87
C GLU A 140 -12.85 18.03 14.43
N THR A 141 -12.64 19.19 13.79
CA THR A 141 -13.72 20.02 13.23
C THR A 141 -14.53 19.23 12.20
N PHE A 142 -13.84 18.55 11.27
CA PHE A 142 -14.49 17.76 10.22
C PHE A 142 -15.28 16.59 10.79
N LEU A 143 -14.68 15.79 11.67
CA LEU A 143 -15.31 14.60 12.26
C LEU A 143 -16.45 14.94 13.20
N SER A 144 -16.43 16.12 13.81
CA SER A 144 -17.52 16.62 14.70
C SER A 144 -18.63 17.34 13.93
N SER A 145 -18.46 17.56 12.62
CA SER A 145 -19.49 18.25 11.83
C SER A 145 -20.76 17.43 11.68
N GLN A 146 -21.91 18.08 11.72
CA GLN A 146 -23.21 17.43 11.58
C GLN A 146 -23.29 16.61 10.25
N ALA A 147 -22.77 17.16 9.18
CA ALA A 147 -22.76 16.49 7.87
C ALA A 147 -21.95 15.17 7.90
N THR A 148 -20.80 15.14 8.58
CA THR A 148 -20.00 13.93 8.72
C THR A 148 -20.71 12.89 9.62
N ILE A 149 -21.31 13.32 10.71
CA ILE A 149 -22.05 12.43 11.63
C ILE A 149 -23.23 11.77 10.90
N GLU A 150 -23.99 12.54 10.15
CA GLU A 150 -25.13 12.03 9.37
C GLU A 150 -24.71 11.08 8.26
N LYS A 151 -23.62 11.42 7.57
CA LYS A 151 -23.07 10.58 6.48
C LYS A 151 -22.47 9.26 6.97
N TYR A 152 -21.87 9.26 8.17
CA TYR A 152 -21.20 8.09 8.76
C TYR A 152 -21.73 7.74 10.17
N PRO A 153 -23.00 7.32 10.29
CA PRO A 153 -23.67 7.12 11.58
C PRO A 153 -23.06 6.00 12.45
N HIS A 154 -22.24 5.14 11.86
CA HIS A 154 -21.54 4.07 12.57
C HIS A 154 -20.24 4.54 13.24
N LEU A 155 -19.78 5.75 12.95
CA LEU A 155 -18.60 6.32 13.59
C LEU A 155 -18.94 6.83 14.99
N SER A 156 -17.96 6.73 15.89
CA SER A 156 -17.98 7.43 17.18
C SER A 156 -16.96 8.56 17.11
N PRO A 157 -17.37 9.81 16.75
CA PRO A 157 -16.45 10.92 16.58
C PRO A 157 -15.56 11.14 17.78
N ARG A 158 -16.14 11.14 18.99
CA ARG A 158 -15.38 11.34 20.23
C ARG A 158 -14.31 10.29 20.44
N ALA A 159 -14.64 8.99 20.26
CA ALA A 159 -13.66 7.91 20.40
C ALA A 159 -12.53 8.05 19.36
N LEU A 160 -12.90 8.42 18.13
CA LEU A 160 -11.95 8.56 17.01
C LEU A 160 -11.02 9.76 17.21
N ILE A 161 -11.52 10.91 17.65
CA ILE A 161 -10.75 12.10 17.93
C ILE A 161 -9.75 11.86 19.08
N GLU A 162 -10.21 11.29 20.20
CA GLU A 162 -9.34 10.97 21.32
C GLU A 162 -8.24 9.95 20.88
N ALA A 163 -8.59 8.96 20.05
CA ALA A 163 -7.61 8.02 19.51
C ALA A 163 -6.58 8.68 18.58
N LEU A 164 -7.01 9.64 17.73
CA LEU A 164 -6.12 10.43 16.89
C LEU A 164 -5.10 11.21 17.73
N HIS A 165 -5.56 11.85 18.83
CA HIS A 165 -4.67 12.54 19.76
C HIS A 165 -3.65 11.58 20.39
N ILE A 166 -4.09 10.39 20.86
CA ILE A 166 -3.18 9.38 21.41
C ILE A 166 -2.11 9.00 20.39
N VAL A 167 -2.52 8.67 19.15
CA VAL A 167 -1.59 8.18 18.12
C VAL A 167 -0.64 9.28 17.63
N MET A 168 -1.12 10.49 17.39
CA MET A 168 -0.30 11.55 16.81
C MET A 168 0.61 12.24 17.83
N ASN A 169 0.24 12.30 19.11
CA ASN A 169 1.05 12.95 20.15
C ASN A 169 2.09 12.02 20.80
N ASN A 170 1.99 10.71 20.58
CA ASN A 170 2.86 9.73 21.22
C ASN A 170 3.88 9.10 20.25
N ASN A 171 4.40 9.87 19.32
CA ASN A 171 5.40 9.43 18.34
C ASN A 171 6.82 9.38 18.95
N ARG A 172 7.04 8.37 19.78
CA ARG A 172 8.35 8.06 20.36
C ARG A 172 8.93 6.82 19.73
N MET A 173 10.22 6.84 19.44
CA MET A 173 10.93 5.79 18.69
C MET A 173 12.33 5.59 19.23
N LYS A 174 12.79 4.37 19.11
CA LYS A 174 14.17 4.00 19.40
C LYS A 174 15.04 4.28 18.18
N PHE A 175 16.18 4.90 18.43
CA PHE A 175 17.26 5.05 17.47
C PHE A 175 18.58 4.66 18.14
N GLY A 176 19.05 3.43 17.89
CA GLY A 176 20.12 2.85 18.69
C GLY A 176 19.71 2.78 20.16
N ASN A 177 20.53 3.38 21.03
CA ASN A 177 20.30 3.43 22.48
C ASN A 177 19.49 4.67 22.92
N MET A 178 19.13 5.54 21.99
CA MET A 178 18.38 6.76 22.28
C MET A 178 16.88 6.56 22.06
N LEU A 179 16.09 7.26 22.89
CA LEU A 179 14.67 7.45 22.64
C LEU A 179 14.48 8.87 22.06
N VAL A 180 13.91 8.94 20.87
CA VAL A 180 13.62 10.20 20.16
C VAL A 180 12.12 10.40 20.04
N ARG A 181 11.69 11.65 19.95
CA ARG A 181 10.29 12.04 19.74
C ARG A 181 10.14 12.88 18.48
N GLN A 182 9.17 12.55 17.65
CA GLN A 182 8.78 13.41 16.54
C GLN A 182 7.83 14.50 17.06
N HIS A 183 8.21 15.78 16.87
CA HIS A 183 7.43 16.95 17.31
C HIS A 183 6.56 17.55 16.21
N LYS A 184 6.94 17.36 14.95
CA LYS A 184 6.24 17.91 13.79
C LYS A 184 6.01 16.80 12.75
N GLY A 185 4.88 16.85 12.10
CA GLY A 185 4.55 15.94 11.01
C GLY A 185 3.81 14.69 11.47
N ILE A 186 3.50 13.85 10.50
CA ILE A 186 2.90 12.54 10.67
C ILE A 186 3.98 11.49 10.53
N ALA A 187 4.10 10.58 11.49
CA ALA A 187 5.15 9.57 11.47
C ALA A 187 4.96 8.57 10.31
N MET A 188 5.92 8.55 9.36
CA MET A 188 5.90 7.61 8.23
C MET A 188 6.08 6.19 8.72
N GLY A 189 5.07 5.35 8.56
CA GLY A 189 5.07 3.95 9.00
C GLY A 189 4.01 3.62 10.04
N MET A 190 3.34 4.61 10.60
CA MET A 190 2.10 4.39 11.35
C MET A 190 0.97 3.96 10.44
N ALA A 191 0.12 3.04 10.90
CA ALA A 191 -1.01 2.55 10.11
C ALA A 191 -1.93 3.67 9.60
N PRO A 192 -2.36 4.67 10.40
CA PRO A 192 -3.28 5.71 9.96
C PRO A 192 -2.63 6.86 9.19
N ALA A 193 -1.30 6.89 9.06
CA ALA A 193 -0.59 8.02 8.44
C ALA A 193 -1.10 8.38 7.03
N PRO A 194 -1.32 7.41 6.10
CA PRO A 194 -1.86 7.72 4.78
C PRO A 194 -3.28 8.28 4.83
N SER A 195 -4.15 7.72 5.68
CA SER A 195 -5.53 8.18 5.83
C SER A 195 -5.62 9.57 6.42
N ILE A 196 -4.80 9.87 7.43
CA ILE A 196 -4.69 11.19 8.05
C ILE A 196 -4.19 12.24 7.04
N ALA A 197 -3.11 11.94 6.31
CA ALA A 197 -2.56 12.84 5.30
C ALA A 197 -3.56 13.11 4.17
N ASN A 198 -4.26 12.09 3.68
CA ASN A 198 -5.30 12.24 2.67
C ASN A 198 -6.42 13.17 3.14
N LEU A 199 -6.95 12.95 4.34
CA LEU A 199 -8.05 13.78 4.87
C LEU A 199 -7.62 15.21 5.15
N PHE A 200 -6.42 15.42 5.69
CA PHE A 200 -5.89 16.76 5.91
C PHE A 200 -5.92 17.62 4.65
N VAL A 201 -5.50 17.03 3.52
CA VAL A 201 -5.52 17.72 2.23
C VAL A 201 -6.93 17.80 1.66
N ALA A 202 -7.70 16.72 1.71
CA ALA A 202 -9.05 16.66 1.12
C ALA A 202 -10.02 17.67 1.75
N ILE A 203 -9.98 17.85 3.06
CA ILE A 203 -10.79 18.86 3.76
C ILE A 203 -10.52 20.26 3.20
N TYR A 204 -9.27 20.59 2.89
CA TYR A 204 -8.92 21.85 2.28
C TYR A 204 -9.36 21.92 0.81
N GLU A 205 -9.13 20.85 0.04
CA GLU A 205 -9.54 20.74 -1.36
C GLU A 205 -11.05 20.95 -1.53
N ASP A 206 -11.85 20.32 -0.70
CA ASP A 206 -13.33 20.45 -0.74
C ASP A 206 -13.80 21.89 -0.52
N THR A 207 -13.06 22.66 0.28
CA THR A 207 -13.46 24.04 0.61
C THR A 207 -12.95 25.07 -0.40
N HIS A 208 -11.76 24.86 -0.97
CA HIS A 208 -11.06 25.90 -1.74
C HIS A 208 -10.85 25.53 -3.21
N ILE A 209 -10.66 24.23 -3.52
CA ILE A 209 -10.35 23.80 -4.88
C ILE A 209 -11.63 23.52 -5.68
N THR A 210 -12.67 22.96 -5.05
CA THR A 210 -13.97 22.74 -5.72
C THR A 210 -14.65 24.02 -6.17
N THR A 211 -14.24 25.17 -5.67
CA THR A 211 -14.75 26.49 -6.08
C THR A 211 -14.18 26.97 -7.42
N PHE A 212 -13.11 26.35 -7.93
CA PHE A 212 -12.56 26.70 -9.24
C PHE A 212 -13.55 26.35 -10.35
N PRO A 213 -13.73 27.25 -11.35
CA PRO A 213 -14.69 27.01 -12.41
C PRO A 213 -14.26 25.83 -13.29
N PRO A 214 -15.18 24.95 -13.70
CA PRO A 214 -14.89 23.82 -14.61
C PRO A 214 -14.33 24.27 -15.97
N THR A 215 -14.49 25.53 -16.32
CA THR A 215 -13.91 26.16 -17.51
C THR A 215 -12.40 26.34 -17.44
N SER A 216 -11.81 26.20 -16.27
CA SER A 216 -10.36 26.25 -16.05
C SER A 216 -9.87 24.92 -15.50
N LEU A 217 -10.34 24.48 -14.33
CA LEU A 217 -9.99 23.19 -13.73
C LEU A 217 -11.07 22.15 -14.07
N HIS A 218 -10.83 21.35 -15.09
CA HIS A 218 -11.82 20.39 -15.60
C HIS A 218 -11.82 19.07 -14.83
N PHE A 219 -10.65 18.65 -14.35
CA PHE A 219 -10.48 17.38 -13.64
C PHE A 219 -9.35 17.50 -12.62
N LEU A 220 -9.54 16.91 -11.45
CA LEU A 220 -8.50 16.81 -10.43
C LEU A 220 -8.64 15.49 -9.68
N ARG A 221 -7.53 14.77 -9.54
CA ARG A 221 -7.42 13.58 -8.69
C ARG A 221 -6.07 13.58 -7.98
N ARG A 222 -6.06 12.99 -6.80
CA ARG A 222 -4.86 12.95 -5.96
C ARG A 222 -4.65 11.57 -5.32
N PHE A 223 -3.42 11.10 -5.38
CA PHE A 223 -2.96 9.90 -4.68
C PHE A 223 -1.97 10.33 -3.60
N ILE A 224 -2.46 10.52 -2.38
CA ILE A 224 -1.73 10.97 -1.19
C ILE A 224 -1.05 12.32 -1.44
N ASP A 225 0.23 12.31 -1.85
CA ASP A 225 1.10 13.45 -2.09
C ASP A 225 1.22 13.85 -3.57
N ASN A 226 0.69 13.04 -4.48
CA ASN A 226 0.78 13.27 -5.92
C ASN A 226 -0.60 13.58 -6.51
N GLY A 227 -0.71 14.68 -7.27
CA GLY A 227 -1.95 15.05 -7.94
C GLY A 227 -1.81 15.09 -9.46
N LEU A 228 -2.93 14.80 -10.14
CA LEU A 228 -3.12 14.87 -11.59
C LEU A 228 -4.32 15.76 -11.88
N GLY A 229 -4.15 16.70 -12.79
CA GLY A 229 -5.26 17.57 -13.23
C GLY A 229 -5.30 17.76 -14.75
N ILE A 230 -6.50 18.14 -15.20
CA ILE A 230 -6.75 18.61 -16.57
C ILE A 230 -7.15 20.07 -16.48
N TRP A 231 -6.40 20.91 -17.17
CA TRP A 231 -6.60 22.34 -17.24
C TRP A 231 -7.08 22.74 -18.63
N LEU A 232 -8.10 23.58 -18.70
CA LEU A 232 -8.57 24.18 -19.94
C LEU A 232 -8.00 25.59 -20.05
N ARG A 233 -7.11 25.79 -21.02
CA ARG A 233 -6.45 27.08 -21.22
C ARG A 233 -7.43 28.13 -21.71
N ASP A 234 -7.39 29.31 -21.12
CA ASP A 234 -8.13 30.46 -21.63
C ASP A 234 -7.50 30.95 -22.94
N PRO A 235 -8.31 31.33 -23.95
CA PRO A 235 -7.81 31.99 -25.17
C PRO A 235 -6.97 33.26 -24.87
N ASN A 236 -7.32 34.00 -23.83
CA ASN A 236 -6.53 35.11 -23.33
C ASN A 236 -5.40 34.59 -22.43
N LYS A 237 -4.17 34.64 -22.94
CA LYS A 237 -2.97 34.15 -22.22
C LYS A 237 -2.75 34.84 -20.86
N GLN A 238 -3.08 36.14 -20.73
CA GLN A 238 -2.92 36.84 -19.46
C GLN A 238 -3.90 36.30 -18.43
N GLN A 239 -5.15 36.10 -18.83
CA GLN A 239 -6.17 35.51 -17.96
C GLN A 239 -5.84 34.07 -17.61
N ASP A 240 -5.38 33.26 -18.57
CA ASP A 240 -4.96 31.90 -18.34
C ASP A 240 -3.83 31.79 -17.30
N ASN A 241 -2.82 32.65 -17.43
CA ASN A 241 -1.72 32.66 -16.46
C ASN A 241 -2.17 33.15 -15.08
N ALA A 242 -3.01 34.20 -15.02
CA ALA A 242 -3.54 34.68 -13.75
C ALA A 242 -4.38 33.59 -13.03
N ASN A 243 -5.24 32.91 -13.76
CA ASN A 243 -6.05 31.83 -13.21
C ASN A 243 -5.15 30.63 -12.75
N TRP A 244 -4.10 30.33 -13.51
CA TRP A 244 -3.15 29.27 -13.14
C TRP A 244 -2.35 29.63 -11.88
N GLU A 245 -1.84 30.85 -11.78
CA GLU A 245 -1.15 31.35 -10.59
C GLU A 245 -2.07 31.34 -9.36
N LEU A 246 -3.34 31.76 -9.56
CA LEU A 246 -4.34 31.66 -8.50
C LEU A 246 -4.56 30.23 -8.05
N PHE A 247 -4.67 29.26 -8.97
CA PHE A 247 -4.79 27.85 -8.63
C PHE A 247 -3.58 27.35 -7.83
N GLN A 248 -2.36 27.65 -8.31
CA GLN A 248 -1.13 27.23 -7.62
C GLN A 248 -1.03 27.85 -6.22
N SER A 249 -1.35 29.14 -6.08
CA SER A 249 -1.33 29.82 -4.77
C SER A 249 -2.40 29.27 -3.83
N THR A 250 -3.58 28.93 -4.35
CA THR A 250 -4.64 28.30 -3.55
C THR A 250 -4.22 26.92 -3.06
N VAL A 251 -3.64 26.07 -3.92
CA VAL A 251 -3.13 24.75 -3.50
C VAL A 251 -2.02 24.89 -2.46
N ASN A 252 -1.11 25.85 -2.61
CA ASN A 252 -0.05 26.13 -1.62
C ASN A 252 -0.59 26.75 -0.31
N GLY A 253 -1.78 27.34 -0.33
CA GLY A 253 -2.45 27.91 0.84
C GLY A 253 -2.84 26.91 1.92
N MET A 254 -2.82 25.60 1.63
CA MET A 254 -3.15 24.56 2.62
C MET A 254 -2.07 24.34 3.70
N GLY A 255 -0.97 25.07 3.65
CA GLY A 255 0.13 24.97 4.61
C GLY A 255 1.21 23.95 4.23
N LEU A 256 1.14 23.41 3.00
CA LEU A 256 2.13 22.55 2.38
C LEU A 256 2.68 23.24 1.13
N GLN A 257 3.93 22.98 0.81
CA GLN A 257 4.51 23.41 -0.46
C GLN A 257 4.28 22.33 -1.52
N TRP A 258 3.82 22.76 -2.70
CA TRP A 258 3.56 21.89 -3.84
C TRP A 258 4.38 22.33 -5.06
N GLU A 259 4.96 21.36 -5.74
CA GLU A 259 5.68 21.55 -6.99
C GLU A 259 4.78 21.12 -8.15
N PHE A 260 4.66 21.99 -9.16
CA PHE A 260 3.81 21.75 -10.32
C PHE A 260 4.64 21.44 -11.56
N SER A 261 4.21 20.46 -12.35
CA SER A 261 4.78 20.26 -13.68
C SER A 261 4.34 21.38 -14.64
N SER A 262 5.03 21.49 -15.77
CA SER A 262 4.52 22.27 -16.89
C SER A 262 3.20 21.68 -17.41
N ARG A 263 2.29 22.55 -17.87
CA ARG A 263 1.05 22.13 -18.52
C ARG A 263 1.37 21.63 -19.93
N SER A 264 1.11 20.35 -20.20
CA SER A 264 1.52 19.63 -21.41
C SER A 264 0.40 18.71 -21.93
N SER A 265 0.56 18.18 -23.15
CA SER A 265 -0.24 17.07 -23.66
C SER A 265 0.17 15.72 -23.05
N ASP A 266 1.36 15.66 -22.43
CA ASP A 266 1.98 14.44 -21.97
C ASP A 266 2.51 14.61 -20.56
N VAL A 267 2.11 13.72 -19.66
CA VAL A 267 2.59 13.71 -18.26
C VAL A 267 2.87 12.29 -17.80
N THR A 268 3.81 12.17 -16.87
CA THR A 268 4.04 10.95 -16.13
C THR A 268 3.42 11.09 -14.75
N PHE A 269 2.57 10.14 -14.39
CA PHE A 269 1.90 10.14 -13.10
C PHE A 269 1.86 8.73 -12.50
N MET A 270 2.39 8.57 -11.30
CA MET A 270 2.57 7.28 -10.64
C MET A 270 3.39 6.29 -11.50
N ASP A 271 2.76 5.26 -12.03
CA ASP A 271 3.32 4.24 -12.92
C ASP A 271 2.72 4.28 -14.34
N LEU A 272 2.16 5.44 -14.72
CA LEU A 272 1.55 5.69 -16.03
C LEU A 272 2.22 6.85 -16.75
N ASN A 273 2.43 6.70 -18.05
CA ASN A 273 2.51 7.80 -18.98
C ASN A 273 1.10 8.07 -19.50
N ILE A 274 0.66 9.32 -19.47
CA ILE A 274 -0.67 9.75 -19.87
C ILE A 274 -0.52 10.73 -21.00
N HIS A 275 -1.16 10.45 -22.15
CA HIS A 275 -1.08 11.21 -23.38
C HIS A 275 -2.44 11.71 -23.78
N LEU A 276 -2.54 13.01 -24.06
CA LEU A 276 -3.74 13.64 -24.61
C LEU A 276 -3.59 13.79 -26.13
N GLN A 277 -4.38 13.04 -26.89
CA GLN A 277 -4.36 13.07 -28.35
C GLN A 277 -5.78 13.22 -28.91
N ARG A 278 -6.01 14.25 -29.71
CA ARG A 278 -7.33 14.55 -30.32
C ARG A 278 -8.49 14.54 -29.32
N GLY A 279 -8.26 15.10 -28.14
CA GLY A 279 -9.24 15.18 -27.07
C GLY A 279 -9.48 13.87 -26.28
N ARG A 280 -8.72 12.81 -26.54
CA ARG A 280 -8.79 11.54 -25.81
C ARG A 280 -7.52 11.27 -25.04
N LEU A 281 -7.68 10.60 -23.90
CA LEU A 281 -6.57 10.22 -23.04
C LEU A 281 -6.18 8.76 -23.29
N PHE A 282 -4.88 8.53 -23.44
CA PHE A 282 -4.28 7.22 -23.61
C PHE A 282 -3.22 7.02 -22.53
N THR A 283 -3.07 5.79 -22.08
CA THR A 283 -2.11 5.44 -21.04
C THR A 283 -1.19 4.32 -21.49
N SER A 284 0.06 4.39 -21.07
CA SER A 284 1.04 3.31 -21.13
C SER A 284 1.78 3.20 -19.80
N LEU A 285 2.48 2.08 -19.59
CA LEU A 285 3.24 1.89 -18.35
C LEU A 285 4.47 2.80 -18.30
N TYR A 286 4.70 3.36 -17.12
CA TYR A 286 5.93 4.06 -16.82
C TYR A 286 6.79 3.26 -15.85
N ALA A 287 8.03 3.02 -16.21
CA ALA A 287 9.03 2.44 -15.34
C ALA A 287 10.07 3.50 -14.97
N LYS A 288 10.29 3.71 -13.67
CA LYS A 288 11.34 4.64 -13.21
C LYS A 288 12.70 4.18 -13.75
N PRO A 289 13.54 5.09 -14.27
CA PRO A 289 14.82 4.73 -14.91
C PRO A 289 15.76 3.90 -14.01
N MET A 290 15.70 4.11 -12.70
CA MET A 290 16.52 3.37 -11.72
C MET A 290 15.82 2.13 -11.13
N ALA A 291 14.68 1.70 -11.68
CA ALA A 291 14.01 0.49 -11.22
C ALA A 291 14.80 -0.74 -11.69
N LEU A 292 15.38 -1.48 -10.74
CA LEU A 292 16.23 -2.63 -11.04
C LEU A 292 15.46 -3.85 -11.57
N HIS A 293 14.14 -3.89 -11.41
CA HIS A 293 13.27 -5.00 -11.84
C HIS A 293 13.79 -6.39 -11.43
N LEU A 294 14.27 -6.50 -10.18
CA LEU A 294 14.85 -7.74 -9.65
C LEU A 294 13.75 -8.76 -9.33
N TYR A 295 13.26 -9.44 -10.36
CA TYR A 295 12.33 -10.54 -10.19
C TYR A 295 12.99 -11.73 -9.48
N ILE A 296 12.18 -12.55 -8.80
CA ILE A 296 12.65 -13.76 -8.12
C ILE A 296 13.22 -14.72 -9.17
N PRO A 297 14.48 -15.18 -9.05
CA PRO A 297 15.05 -16.11 -10.01
C PRO A 297 14.44 -17.51 -9.87
N PRO A 298 14.46 -18.33 -10.94
CA PRO A 298 13.86 -19.68 -10.92
C PRO A 298 14.54 -20.63 -9.95
N THR A 299 15.80 -20.37 -9.58
CA THR A 299 16.59 -21.14 -8.62
C THR A 299 16.29 -20.81 -7.16
N SER A 300 15.45 -19.81 -6.91
CA SER A 300 15.11 -19.39 -5.55
C SER A 300 14.21 -20.39 -4.86
N CYS A 301 14.49 -20.65 -3.58
CA CYS A 301 13.70 -21.56 -2.75
C CYS A 301 12.37 -20.92 -2.34
N HIS A 302 11.37 -20.97 -3.24
CA HIS A 302 10.03 -20.46 -3.02
C HIS A 302 8.97 -21.53 -3.29
N ALA A 303 7.77 -21.31 -2.75
CA ALA A 303 6.65 -22.20 -2.99
C ALA A 303 6.33 -22.34 -4.48
N PRO A 304 5.86 -23.52 -4.95
CA PRO A 304 5.39 -23.72 -6.31
C PRO A 304 4.32 -22.69 -6.69
N GLY A 305 4.36 -22.23 -7.95
CA GLY A 305 3.38 -21.25 -8.48
C GLY A 305 3.81 -19.80 -8.40
N ILE A 306 4.93 -19.48 -7.75
CA ILE A 306 5.44 -18.07 -7.69
C ILE A 306 5.71 -17.53 -9.09
N ALA A 307 6.38 -18.29 -9.97
CA ALA A 307 6.64 -17.89 -11.35
C ALA A 307 5.33 -17.68 -12.14
N THR A 308 4.36 -18.59 -11.96
CA THR A 308 3.02 -18.43 -12.55
C THR A 308 2.34 -17.16 -12.06
N GLY A 309 2.32 -16.93 -10.75
CA GLY A 309 1.73 -15.72 -10.16
C GLY A 309 2.41 -14.43 -10.64
N LEU A 310 3.74 -14.45 -10.79
CA LEU A 310 4.51 -13.34 -11.31
C LEU A 310 4.12 -13.00 -12.77
N VAL A 311 4.10 -14.01 -13.65
CA VAL A 311 3.76 -13.82 -15.07
C VAL A 311 2.32 -13.35 -15.23
N PHE A 312 1.35 -14.03 -14.62
CA PHE A 312 -0.06 -13.67 -14.72
C PHE A 312 -0.37 -12.29 -14.13
N GLY A 313 0.20 -11.99 -12.97
CA GLY A 313 0.00 -10.68 -12.30
C GLY A 313 0.55 -9.53 -13.14
N HIS A 314 1.75 -9.70 -13.71
CA HIS A 314 2.37 -8.67 -14.53
C HIS A 314 1.67 -8.51 -15.89
N PHE A 315 1.29 -9.61 -16.52
CA PHE A 315 0.47 -9.61 -17.73
C PHE A 315 -0.84 -8.86 -17.53
N TYR A 316 -1.58 -9.21 -16.47
CA TYR A 316 -2.84 -8.53 -16.13
C TYR A 316 -2.63 -7.02 -15.95
N ARG A 317 -1.56 -6.63 -15.25
CA ARG A 317 -1.23 -5.21 -15.06
C ARG A 317 -0.94 -4.49 -16.38
N ILE A 318 -0.13 -5.04 -17.26
CA ILE A 318 0.20 -4.46 -18.57
C ILE A 318 -1.10 -4.28 -19.39
N TYR A 319 -1.89 -5.34 -19.48
CA TYR A 319 -3.12 -5.33 -20.27
C TYR A 319 -4.16 -4.35 -19.76
N GLN A 320 -4.24 -4.16 -18.45
CA GLN A 320 -5.19 -3.23 -17.84
C GLN A 320 -4.74 -1.78 -17.96
N LEU A 321 -3.45 -1.50 -17.94
CA LEU A 321 -2.92 -0.13 -17.84
C LEU A 321 -2.48 0.46 -19.18
N CYS A 322 -2.22 -0.34 -20.22
CA CYS A 322 -1.96 0.17 -21.55
C CYS A 322 -3.26 0.35 -22.36
N SER A 323 -3.38 1.47 -23.08
CA SER A 323 -4.55 1.75 -23.92
C SER A 323 -4.41 1.18 -25.34
N HIS A 324 -3.19 1.06 -25.84
CA HIS A 324 -2.94 0.57 -27.19
C HIS A 324 -2.27 -0.80 -27.19
N GLN A 325 -2.63 -1.63 -28.17
CA GLN A 325 -2.10 -2.98 -28.30
C GLN A 325 -0.56 -3.00 -28.51
N HIS A 326 -0.01 -2.04 -29.23
CA HIS A 326 1.43 -1.95 -29.43
C HIS A 326 2.20 -1.68 -28.12
N ASP A 327 1.62 -0.91 -27.19
CA ASP A 327 2.22 -0.69 -25.87
C ASP A 327 2.18 -1.97 -25.04
N VAL A 328 1.09 -2.73 -25.14
CA VAL A 328 0.99 -4.05 -24.50
C VAL A 328 2.09 -4.98 -25.00
N GLU A 329 2.26 -5.09 -26.31
CA GLU A 329 3.27 -5.95 -26.93
C GLU A 329 4.70 -5.52 -26.57
N HIS A 330 4.95 -4.22 -26.54
CA HIS A 330 6.23 -3.65 -26.16
C HIS A 330 6.58 -3.97 -24.70
N GLU A 331 5.66 -3.72 -23.78
CA GLU A 331 5.86 -3.97 -22.36
C GLU A 331 5.98 -5.47 -22.04
N MET A 332 5.25 -6.31 -22.76
CA MET A 332 5.36 -7.76 -22.66
C MET A 332 6.74 -8.25 -23.12
N TYR A 333 7.25 -7.69 -24.22
CA TYR A 333 8.60 -8.01 -24.70
C TYR A 333 9.68 -7.62 -23.67
N ILE A 334 9.58 -6.40 -23.10
CA ILE A 334 10.50 -5.94 -22.06
C ILE A 334 10.43 -6.85 -20.84
N PHE A 335 9.23 -7.18 -20.39
CA PHE A 335 9.04 -8.07 -19.24
C PHE A 335 9.63 -9.46 -19.48
N PHE A 336 9.37 -10.04 -20.63
CA PHE A 336 9.91 -11.33 -21.03
C PHE A 336 11.45 -11.33 -21.04
N LYS A 337 12.07 -10.31 -21.65
CA LYS A 337 13.52 -10.14 -21.64
C LYS A 337 14.09 -10.09 -20.23
N ARG A 338 13.47 -9.30 -19.34
CA ARG A 338 13.88 -9.22 -17.92
C ARG A 338 13.81 -10.56 -17.20
N LEU A 339 12.82 -11.40 -17.52
CA LEU A 339 12.73 -12.75 -16.93
C LEU A 339 13.83 -13.68 -17.48
N LEU A 340 14.16 -13.61 -18.77
CA LEU A 340 15.30 -14.35 -19.33
C LEU A 340 16.61 -13.92 -18.66
N ASP A 341 16.84 -12.63 -18.49
CA ASP A 341 18.01 -12.08 -17.79
C ASP A 341 18.08 -12.53 -16.32
N ARG A 342 16.94 -12.91 -15.71
CA ARG A 342 16.89 -13.49 -14.35
C ARG A 342 17.09 -15.00 -14.31
N GLY A 343 17.38 -15.64 -15.46
CA GLY A 343 17.71 -17.06 -15.56
C GLY A 343 16.51 -17.98 -15.82
N TYR A 344 15.33 -17.44 -16.15
CA TYR A 344 14.22 -18.27 -16.64
C TYR A 344 14.51 -18.77 -18.05
N SER A 345 14.16 -20.02 -18.33
CA SER A 345 14.29 -20.58 -19.69
C SER A 345 13.04 -20.28 -20.53
N LEU A 346 13.24 -20.25 -21.86
CA LEU A 346 12.15 -20.08 -22.80
C LEU A 346 11.07 -21.18 -22.62
N SER A 347 11.50 -22.44 -22.40
CA SER A 347 10.60 -23.57 -22.18
C SER A 347 9.73 -23.44 -20.92
N GLN A 348 10.21 -22.72 -19.89
CA GLN A 348 9.43 -22.40 -18.69
C GLN A 348 8.45 -21.26 -18.92
N LEU A 349 8.87 -20.21 -19.65
CA LEU A 349 8.09 -18.98 -19.82
C LEU A 349 7.02 -19.07 -20.91
N ALA A 350 7.29 -19.72 -22.04
CA ALA A 350 6.36 -19.75 -23.18
C ALA A 350 4.97 -20.32 -22.82
N PRO A 351 4.85 -21.46 -22.11
CA PRO A 351 3.55 -21.96 -21.71
C PRO A 351 2.81 -21.03 -20.75
N LEU A 352 3.55 -20.35 -19.86
CA LEU A 352 2.97 -19.42 -18.89
C LEU A 352 2.44 -18.15 -19.56
N LEU A 353 3.17 -17.63 -20.55
CA LEU A 353 2.76 -16.46 -21.31
C LEU A 353 1.52 -16.73 -22.15
N LEU A 354 1.49 -17.86 -22.89
CA LEU A 354 0.32 -18.27 -23.68
C LEU A 354 -0.93 -18.47 -22.79
N ALA A 355 -0.76 -19.11 -21.63
CA ALA A 355 -1.85 -19.29 -20.70
C ALA A 355 -2.30 -17.96 -20.06
N ALA A 356 -1.36 -17.04 -19.78
CA ALA A 356 -1.67 -15.72 -19.22
C ALA A 356 -2.41 -14.85 -20.25
N GLU A 357 -2.05 -14.94 -21.53
CA GLU A 357 -2.73 -14.23 -22.60
C GLU A 357 -4.19 -14.68 -22.74
N SER A 358 -4.43 -15.97 -22.85
CA SER A 358 -5.79 -16.51 -22.96
C SER A 358 -6.67 -16.19 -21.74
N GLN A 359 -6.20 -16.52 -20.54
CA GLN A 359 -7.00 -16.29 -19.32
C GLN A 359 -7.07 -14.81 -18.92
N GLY A 360 -6.07 -14.02 -19.29
CA GLY A 360 -6.03 -12.59 -19.00
C GLY A 360 -7.13 -11.85 -19.77
N ARG A 361 -7.28 -12.12 -21.06
CA ARG A 361 -8.33 -11.52 -21.88
C ARG A 361 -9.72 -11.84 -21.34
N ASP A 362 -10.01 -13.10 -21.06
CA ASP A 362 -11.30 -13.52 -20.50
C ASP A 362 -11.65 -12.81 -19.17
N ARG A 363 -10.67 -12.66 -18.29
CA ARG A 363 -10.85 -11.96 -17.00
C ARG A 363 -11.09 -10.46 -17.16
N ILE A 364 -10.42 -9.84 -18.12
CA ILE A 364 -10.55 -8.42 -18.41
C ILE A 364 -11.94 -8.14 -19.00
N GLU A 365 -12.39 -8.94 -19.93
CA GLU A 365 -13.73 -8.85 -20.53
C GLU A 365 -14.81 -9.06 -19.47
N ALA A 366 -14.68 -10.07 -18.62
CA ALA A 366 -15.59 -10.31 -17.51
C ALA A 366 -15.59 -9.16 -16.50
N SER A 367 -14.44 -8.55 -16.20
CA SER A 367 -14.36 -7.39 -15.31
C SER A 367 -15.01 -6.15 -15.91
N ARG A 368 -14.79 -5.88 -17.20
CA ARG A 368 -15.44 -4.77 -17.92
C ARG A 368 -16.95 -4.93 -17.95
N ALA A 369 -17.43 -6.13 -18.23
CA ALA A 369 -18.87 -6.45 -18.22
C ALA A 369 -19.52 -6.22 -16.84
N LEU A 370 -18.81 -6.55 -15.75
CA LEU A 370 -19.27 -6.32 -14.38
C LEU A 370 -19.32 -4.84 -13.99
N HIS A 371 -18.45 -4.00 -14.54
CA HIS A 371 -18.44 -2.56 -14.28
C HIS A 371 -19.46 -1.79 -15.13
N GLN A 372 -19.90 -2.35 -16.23
CA GLN A 372 -20.98 -1.77 -17.08
C GLN A 372 -22.38 -2.09 -16.58
N SER A 373 -22.53 -3.04 -15.64
CA SER A 373 -23.80 -3.31 -14.99
C SER A 373 -24.05 -2.27 -13.90
N PRO A 374 -25.22 -1.60 -13.86
CA PRO A 374 -25.53 -0.69 -12.76
C PRO A 374 -25.43 -1.46 -11.45
N GLN A 375 -24.69 -0.93 -10.50
CA GLN A 375 -24.52 -1.50 -9.17
C GLN A 375 -25.86 -1.39 -8.41
N THR A 376 -26.79 -2.26 -8.71
CA THR A 376 -27.94 -2.52 -7.87
C THR A 376 -27.62 -3.67 -6.94
N GLY A 377 -27.34 -3.31 -5.71
CA GLY A 377 -27.30 -4.27 -4.62
C GLY A 377 -25.88 -4.69 -4.21
N SER A 378 -25.68 -4.58 -2.91
CA SER A 378 -24.58 -5.18 -2.19
C SER A 378 -24.18 -6.52 -2.84
N ARG A 379 -22.88 -6.73 -3.06
CA ARG A 379 -22.36 -8.07 -3.30
C ARG A 379 -22.87 -8.94 -2.17
N ILE A 380 -24.00 -9.60 -2.39
CA ILE A 380 -24.33 -10.82 -1.67
C ILE A 380 -23.11 -11.69 -1.93
N ARG A 381 -22.21 -11.76 -0.97
CA ARG A 381 -21.29 -12.91 -0.90
C ARG A 381 -22.25 -14.08 -0.99
N ASN A 382 -22.22 -14.77 -2.13
CA ASN A 382 -22.80 -16.09 -2.19
C ASN A 382 -22.08 -16.88 -1.10
N ASP A 383 -22.66 -16.84 0.06
CA ASP A 383 -22.37 -17.66 1.20
C ASP A 383 -22.90 -19.06 0.90
N SER A 384 -22.46 -19.59 -0.27
CA SER A 384 -22.46 -21.00 -0.47
C SER A 384 -21.37 -21.50 0.46
N SER A 385 -21.80 -21.93 1.63
CA SER A 385 -21.11 -22.55 2.74
C SER A 385 -20.23 -23.75 2.32
N ARG A 386 -19.26 -23.50 1.44
CA ARG A 386 -18.16 -24.42 1.16
C ARG A 386 -17.09 -24.08 2.17
N THR A 387 -17.19 -24.66 3.34
CA THR A 387 -16.12 -24.61 4.35
C THR A 387 -14.88 -25.20 3.70
N GLN A 388 -13.99 -24.33 3.26
CA GLN A 388 -12.72 -24.73 2.68
C GLN A 388 -11.75 -24.96 3.84
N THR A 389 -11.27 -26.17 3.99
CA THR A 389 -10.25 -26.51 4.98
C THR A 389 -8.88 -26.14 4.44
N PHE A 390 -8.09 -25.43 5.24
CA PHE A 390 -6.73 -25.05 4.90
C PHE A 390 -5.74 -25.86 5.72
N PHE A 391 -4.78 -26.49 5.04
CA PHE A 391 -3.59 -27.06 5.66
C PHE A 391 -2.44 -26.09 5.48
N HIS A 392 -2.06 -25.40 6.54
CA HIS A 392 -0.95 -24.47 6.54
C HIS A 392 0.34 -25.18 6.91
N THR A 393 1.35 -25.09 6.05
CA THR A 393 2.70 -25.57 6.33
C THR A 393 3.72 -24.54 5.84
N GLN A 394 4.88 -24.54 6.50
CA GLN A 394 6.02 -23.75 6.01
C GLN A 394 6.58 -24.40 4.76
N TYR A 395 6.82 -23.62 3.71
CA TYR A 395 7.42 -24.16 2.50
C TYR A 395 8.87 -24.59 2.74
N HIS A 396 9.16 -25.83 2.36
CA HIS A 396 10.51 -26.37 2.28
C HIS A 396 10.58 -27.26 1.04
N PRO A 397 11.71 -27.30 0.28
CA PRO A 397 11.84 -28.09 -0.93
C PRO A 397 11.61 -29.61 -0.73
N ILE A 398 11.84 -30.12 0.49
CA ILE A 398 11.65 -31.54 0.85
C ILE A 398 10.17 -31.84 1.21
N ASN A 399 9.33 -30.82 1.38
CA ASN A 399 7.91 -31.06 1.69
C ASN A 399 7.24 -31.84 0.57
N PRO A 400 6.35 -32.77 0.89
CA PRO A 400 5.59 -33.48 -0.13
C PRO A 400 4.79 -32.47 -0.96
N PRO A 401 4.68 -32.67 -2.28
CA PRO A 401 3.90 -31.79 -3.14
C PRO A 401 2.44 -31.75 -2.72
N SER A 402 1.79 -30.60 -2.91
CA SER A 402 0.38 -30.37 -2.51
C SER A 402 -0.58 -31.47 -2.99
N ARG A 403 -0.32 -32.05 -4.17
CA ARG A 403 -1.11 -33.16 -4.74
C ARG A 403 -1.05 -34.44 -3.88
N GLU A 404 0.09 -34.73 -3.26
CA GLU A 404 0.25 -35.91 -2.37
C GLU A 404 -0.48 -35.66 -1.05
N ILE A 405 -0.34 -34.46 -0.47
CA ILE A 405 -1.09 -34.09 0.73
C ILE A 405 -2.59 -34.14 0.45
N GLN A 406 -3.06 -33.64 -0.70
CA GLN A 406 -4.45 -33.74 -1.11
C GLN A 406 -4.90 -35.19 -1.40
N LYS A 407 -4.01 -36.07 -1.91
CA LYS A 407 -4.29 -37.47 -2.11
C LYS A 407 -4.49 -38.18 -0.78
N ILE A 408 -3.58 -37.98 0.18
CA ILE A 408 -3.70 -38.51 1.55
C ILE A 408 -5.01 -38.05 2.18
N TRP A 409 -5.32 -36.75 2.06
CA TRP A 409 -6.58 -36.19 2.56
C TRP A 409 -7.81 -36.86 1.95
N ARG A 410 -7.85 -37.04 0.62
CA ARG A 410 -8.96 -37.71 -0.05
C ARG A 410 -9.08 -39.18 0.39
N THR A 411 -7.96 -39.87 0.46
CA THR A 411 -7.94 -41.32 0.81
C THR A 411 -8.33 -41.56 2.25
N HIS A 412 -7.81 -40.78 3.19
CA HIS A 412 -7.97 -41.05 4.63
C HIS A 412 -9.00 -40.19 5.33
N ILE A 413 -9.31 -39.02 4.76
CA ILE A 413 -10.23 -38.07 5.37
C ILE A 413 -11.58 -38.01 4.62
N MET A 414 -11.63 -38.09 3.31
CA MET A 414 -12.85 -37.91 2.52
C MET A 414 -13.48 -39.24 1.99
N SER A 415 -12.74 -40.34 1.92
CA SER A 415 -13.29 -41.61 1.42
C SER A 415 -14.03 -42.36 2.53
N PRO A 416 -15.26 -42.86 2.27
CA PRO A 416 -16.05 -43.61 3.25
C PRO A 416 -15.61 -45.09 3.29
N PRO A 417 -16.11 -45.99 4.15
CA PRO A 417 -17.48 -46.12 4.63
C PRO A 417 -17.67 -46.10 6.16
N GLU A 418 -16.68 -45.74 6.96
CA GLU A 418 -16.72 -45.97 8.41
C GLU A 418 -16.79 -44.66 9.25
N ARG A 419 -17.59 -43.66 8.81
CA ARG A 419 -17.58 -42.36 9.47
C ARG A 419 -18.90 -41.84 10.00
N PRO A 420 -19.37 -42.34 11.13
CA PRO A 420 -20.41 -41.64 11.89
C PRO A 420 -19.91 -40.39 12.61
N GLN A 421 -18.60 -40.28 12.93
CA GLN A 421 -18.09 -39.25 13.83
C GLN A 421 -17.71 -37.91 13.15
N PHE A 422 -17.33 -37.89 11.87
CA PHE A 422 -16.95 -36.66 11.19
C PHE A 422 -18.11 -35.84 10.66
N ASN A 423 -19.28 -36.43 10.45
CA ASN A 423 -20.50 -35.73 10.06
C ASN A 423 -21.13 -34.90 11.21
N GLN A 424 -20.55 -34.95 12.40
CA GLN A 424 -21.03 -34.22 13.57
C GLN A 424 -20.13 -33.06 13.99
N LEU A 425 -19.08 -32.73 13.22
CA LEU A 425 -18.27 -31.55 13.50
C LEU A 425 -19.09 -30.31 13.18
N THR A 426 -19.32 -29.55 14.21
CA THR A 426 -19.95 -28.22 14.12
C THR A 426 -18.90 -27.12 14.37
N ASN A 427 -19.08 -25.96 13.75
CA ASN A 427 -18.28 -24.79 14.08
C ASN A 427 -18.66 -24.27 15.50
N ARG A 428 -18.01 -23.22 15.99
CA ARG A 428 -18.30 -22.61 17.30
C ARG A 428 -19.74 -22.12 17.45
N GLU A 429 -20.48 -21.96 16.34
CA GLU A 429 -21.86 -21.50 16.28
C GLU A 429 -22.87 -22.64 16.08
N GLY A 430 -22.41 -23.90 16.11
CA GLY A 430 -23.26 -25.10 16.04
C GLY A 430 -23.66 -25.54 14.62
N TYR A 431 -23.12 -24.93 13.56
CA TYR A 431 -23.41 -25.31 12.18
C TYR A 431 -22.54 -26.50 11.73
N PRO A 432 -23.09 -27.47 10.97
CA PRO A 432 -22.33 -28.62 10.50
C PRO A 432 -21.20 -28.18 9.54
N ILE A 433 -19.98 -28.64 9.82
CA ILE A 433 -18.82 -28.38 8.97
C ILE A 433 -18.81 -29.41 7.83
N THR A 434 -19.12 -28.97 6.62
CA THR A 434 -18.99 -29.81 5.42
C THR A 434 -17.58 -29.65 4.84
N ILE A 435 -16.72 -30.65 5.04
CA ILE A 435 -15.32 -30.63 4.57
C ILE A 435 -15.26 -31.13 3.13
N ASN A 436 -15.41 -30.24 2.15
CA ASN A 436 -15.46 -30.66 0.73
C ASN A 436 -14.12 -30.54 -0.01
N LYS A 437 -13.19 -29.69 0.44
CA LYS A 437 -11.93 -29.46 -0.27
C LYS A 437 -10.81 -29.04 0.69
N LEU A 438 -9.66 -29.71 0.57
CA LEU A 438 -8.44 -29.27 1.24
C LEU A 438 -7.63 -28.34 0.34
N THR A 439 -7.30 -27.16 0.82
CA THR A 439 -6.33 -26.26 0.22
C THR A 439 -5.05 -26.29 1.03
N VAL A 440 -3.94 -26.66 0.37
CA VAL A 440 -2.61 -26.59 0.99
C VAL A 440 -2.09 -25.17 0.80
N ALA A 441 -1.89 -24.47 1.92
CA ALA A 441 -1.33 -23.13 1.96
C ALA A 441 0.09 -23.19 2.53
N PHE A 442 1.04 -22.60 1.79
CA PHE A 442 2.42 -22.51 2.24
C PHE A 442 2.69 -21.13 2.86
N SER A 443 3.15 -21.11 4.11
CA SER A 443 3.72 -19.93 4.70
C SER A 443 5.15 -19.74 4.20
N ARG A 444 5.58 -18.49 4.16
CA ARG A 444 6.95 -18.14 3.77
C ARG A 444 7.94 -18.78 4.75
N ALA A 445 8.98 -19.42 4.22
CA ALA A 445 10.11 -19.85 5.05
C ALA A 445 10.76 -18.62 5.71
N PRO A 446 11.24 -18.72 6.97
CA PRO A 446 12.03 -17.65 7.57
C PRO A 446 13.22 -17.37 6.67
N ASN A 447 13.38 -16.12 6.26
CA ASN A 447 14.60 -15.72 5.58
C ASN A 447 15.73 -15.51 6.60
N LEU A 448 16.96 -15.37 6.11
CA LEU A 448 18.12 -15.16 6.97
C LEU A 448 17.93 -13.95 7.91
N GLY A 449 17.30 -12.87 7.42
CA GLY A 449 16.95 -11.70 8.24
C GLY A 449 16.01 -12.03 9.38
N ASN A 450 14.97 -12.87 9.15
CA ASN A 450 14.07 -13.34 10.20
C ASN A 450 14.80 -14.22 11.22
N LEU A 451 15.71 -15.08 10.76
CA LEU A 451 16.51 -15.93 11.64
C LEU A 451 17.49 -15.11 12.48
N LEU A 452 18.12 -14.10 11.90
CA LEU A 452 19.03 -13.19 12.58
C LEU A 452 18.30 -12.25 13.55
N SER A 453 17.10 -11.79 13.22
CA SER A 453 16.30 -10.92 14.10
C SER A 453 15.66 -11.67 15.26
N CYS A 454 15.33 -12.97 15.10
CA CYS A 454 14.81 -13.81 16.19
C CYS A 454 15.86 -14.19 17.23
N ARG A 455 17.11 -14.24 16.84
CA ARG A 455 18.23 -14.29 17.79
C ARG A 455 18.58 -12.84 18.13
N LYS A 456 18.20 -12.38 19.30
CA LYS A 456 18.86 -11.25 19.95
C LYS A 456 20.32 -11.68 20.19
N LEU A 457 21.14 -11.56 19.14
CA LEU A 457 22.58 -11.50 19.32
C LEU A 457 22.80 -10.20 20.10
N HIS A 458 23.05 -10.32 21.39
CA HIS A 458 23.80 -9.32 22.12
C HIS A 458 25.19 -9.34 21.49
N VAL A 459 25.34 -8.68 20.36
CA VAL A 459 26.64 -8.38 19.78
C VAL A 459 27.18 -7.25 20.67
N ASN A 460 28.07 -7.59 21.57
CA ASN A 460 28.87 -6.60 22.23
C ASN A 460 29.77 -6.00 21.13
N LEU A 461 29.47 -4.76 20.74
CA LEU A 461 30.27 -4.05 19.74
C LEU A 461 31.73 -3.89 20.12
N GLU A 462 32.07 -4.09 21.38
CA GLU A 462 33.46 -4.11 21.89
C GLU A 462 34.27 -5.31 21.38
N ASP A 463 33.62 -6.40 20.97
CA ASP A 463 34.31 -7.60 20.43
C ASP A 463 34.74 -7.45 18.95
N TYR A 464 34.42 -6.33 18.29
CA TYR A 464 34.64 -6.12 16.84
C TYR A 464 35.69 -5.04 16.53
N THR A 465 36.33 -4.42 17.53
CA THR A 465 37.20 -3.27 17.31
C THR A 465 38.63 -3.61 16.88
N ASP A 466 39.09 -4.87 16.87
CA ASP A 466 40.49 -5.18 16.63
C ASP A 466 40.82 -6.36 15.70
N LYS A 467 39.95 -6.71 14.77
CA LYS A 467 40.35 -7.65 13.70
C LYS A 467 40.35 -6.94 12.34
N PRO A 468 41.52 -6.81 11.68
CA PRO A 468 41.56 -6.28 10.31
C PRO A 468 40.74 -7.20 9.41
N LEU A 469 39.88 -6.60 8.57
CA LEU A 469 39.13 -7.29 7.52
C LEU A 469 40.12 -8.13 6.67
N PRO A 470 39.82 -9.39 6.36
CA PRO A 470 40.61 -10.17 5.46
C PRO A 470 40.67 -9.44 4.10
N GLN A 471 41.89 -9.07 3.72
CA GLN A 471 42.15 -8.53 2.38
C GLN A 471 41.84 -9.63 1.38
N HIS A 472 40.72 -9.53 0.69
CA HIS A 472 40.51 -10.27 -0.54
C HIS A 472 41.54 -9.79 -1.54
N ARG A 473 42.52 -10.64 -1.82
CA ARG A 473 43.46 -10.47 -2.94
C ARG A 473 42.60 -10.41 -4.21
N LEU A 474 42.49 -9.24 -4.79
CA LEU A 474 42.19 -9.09 -6.21
C LEU A 474 43.39 -9.70 -6.94
N ASN A 475 43.21 -10.83 -7.56
CA ASN A 475 44.17 -11.33 -8.53
C ASN A 475 44.05 -10.45 -9.77
N ASP A 476 44.95 -9.50 -9.87
CA ASP A 476 45.30 -8.84 -11.12
C ASP A 476 46.11 -9.85 -11.96
N ASN A 477 45.45 -10.53 -12.86
CA ASN A 477 46.09 -11.15 -14.01
C ASN A 477 45.26 -10.75 -15.23
N VAL A 478 45.53 -9.55 -15.73
CA VAL A 478 45.29 -9.22 -17.14
C VAL A 478 46.65 -9.42 -17.78
N GLU A 479 46.87 -10.52 -18.48
CA GLU A 479 47.94 -10.68 -19.44
C GLU A 479 47.47 -9.91 -20.70
N ASP A 480 48.24 -8.86 -20.98
CA ASP A 480 48.25 -8.21 -22.30
C ASP A 480 48.82 -9.20 -23.32
N ASP A 481 48.02 -9.61 -24.28
CA ASP A 481 48.51 -10.28 -25.48
C ASP A 481 48.22 -9.34 -26.69
N ASP A 482 49.18 -8.44 -26.90
CA ASP A 482 49.41 -7.78 -28.18
C ASP A 482 50.26 -8.75 -29.04
N THR A 483 49.69 -9.29 -30.12
CA THR A 483 50.37 -9.48 -31.40
C THR A 483 49.48 -10.10 -32.46
N ASP A 484 49.44 -9.37 -33.60
CA ASP A 484 49.00 -9.63 -35.00
C ASP A 484 47.52 -9.44 -35.36
#